data_e397671ccbdca8579a25b1783866acdb
#
_entry.id   e397671ccbdca8579a25b1783866acdb
#
_cell.length_a   1.000
_cell.length_b   1.000
_cell.length_c   1.000
_cell.angle_alpha   90.00
_cell.angle_beta   90.00
_cell.angle_gamma   90.00
#
_symmetry.space_group_name_H-M   'P 1'
#
loop_
_entity.id
_entity.type
_entity.pdbx_description
1 polymer ?
#
loop_
_entity_poly.entity_id
_entity_poly.type
_entity_poly.pdbx_seq_one_letter_code
_entity_poly.pdbx_strand_id
1 'polypeptide(L)'
;MTDTESRIDTSRPHTARIWNYWTGGKDNYPVDREAGDRIGELHPGIGEYAKADRLFLGRAVRHLAEERGIRQFLDIGTGLPSADNTHEVAQRVAPDTRVVYVDNDPLVLAHARALLVGTPEGRTDYLDADLRDIDTILAAAAKTLDLSQPVALMLLGVVIFIEDDEESYGVVRRLMDALAPGSHLVLSHTVTHPDMPDVDEAVAFWNENGTPKLTQRTPAAVARYFDGLELLEPGVVSCSAWRPEKPAPDVAMYAGVARK
;
A
#
# COMPACT_ATOMS: atom_id res chain seq x y z
N MET A 1 -29.26 8.85 5.34
CA MET A 1 -27.93 8.34 5.77
C MET A 1 -27.81 6.97 5.18
N THR A 2 -26.85 6.76 4.29
CA THR A 2 -26.60 5.45 3.70
C THR A 2 -25.99 4.53 4.76
N ASP A 3 -26.19 3.23 4.63
CA ASP A 3 -25.70 2.20 5.58
C ASP A 3 -24.16 2.29 5.82
N THR A 4 -23.44 2.88 4.89
CA THR A 4 -21.99 3.10 4.93
C THR A 4 -21.58 4.22 5.90
N GLU A 5 -22.35 5.33 5.99
CA GLU A 5 -22.05 6.45 6.90
C GLU A 5 -22.16 6.06 8.39
N SER A 6 -23.01 5.09 8.72
CA SER A 6 -23.16 4.58 10.09
C SER A 6 -21.98 3.69 10.55
N ARG A 7 -21.12 3.23 9.63
CA ARG A 7 -19.98 2.35 9.90
C ARG A 7 -18.66 3.14 10.14
N ILE A 8 -18.63 4.45 9.86
CA ILE A 8 -17.42 5.26 9.99
C ILE A 8 -17.28 5.74 11.44
N ASP A 9 -16.30 5.21 12.16
CA ASP A 9 -15.96 5.70 13.51
C ASP A 9 -15.06 6.94 13.40
N THR A 10 -15.62 8.09 13.74
CA THR A 10 -14.91 9.38 13.79
C THR A 10 -14.40 9.77 15.17
N SER A 11 -14.59 8.90 16.18
CA SER A 11 -14.16 9.14 17.57
C SER A 11 -12.72 8.75 17.83
N ARG A 12 -12.11 7.97 16.93
CA ARG A 12 -10.73 7.49 17.02
C ARG A 12 -9.96 7.76 15.72
N PRO A 13 -8.65 8.02 15.83
CA PRO A 13 -7.81 8.19 14.64
C PRO A 13 -7.68 6.87 13.87
N HIS A 14 -7.66 6.98 12.53
CA HIS A 14 -7.50 5.84 11.63
C HIS A 14 -6.34 6.06 10.65
N THR A 15 -5.58 5.00 10.36
CA THR A 15 -4.36 5.08 9.54
C THR A 15 -4.61 5.68 8.15
N ALA A 16 -5.61 5.22 7.40
CA ALA A 16 -5.89 5.73 6.05
C ALA A 16 -6.16 7.24 6.04
N ARG A 17 -6.85 7.77 7.08
CA ARG A 17 -7.18 9.19 7.20
C ARG A 17 -5.97 10.03 7.62
N ILE A 18 -5.09 9.48 8.48
CA ILE A 18 -3.83 10.14 8.86
C ILE A 18 -2.88 10.21 7.67
N TRP A 19 -2.74 9.14 6.90
CA TRP A 19 -1.97 9.16 5.65
C TRP A 19 -2.50 10.21 4.66
N ASN A 20 -3.83 10.30 4.52
CA ASN A 20 -4.46 11.37 3.73
C ASN A 20 -4.06 12.75 4.24
N TYR A 21 -4.06 12.98 5.57
CA TYR A 21 -3.65 14.24 6.18
C TYR A 21 -2.18 14.56 5.88
N TRP A 22 -1.24 13.63 6.10
CA TRP A 22 0.19 13.85 5.84
C TRP A 22 0.53 14.10 4.37
N THR A 23 -0.27 13.59 3.47
CA THR A 23 -0.12 13.82 2.02
C THR A 23 -0.89 15.05 1.53
N GLY A 24 -1.49 15.84 2.43
CA GLY A 24 -2.19 17.09 2.11
C GLY A 24 -3.62 16.91 1.63
N GLY A 25 -4.21 15.71 1.79
CA GLY A 25 -5.62 15.45 1.52
C GLY A 25 -6.56 16.11 2.54
N LYS A 26 -7.86 16.06 2.26
CA LYS A 26 -8.92 16.71 3.08
C LYS A 26 -9.91 15.71 3.67
N ASP A 27 -9.78 14.43 3.36
CA ASP A 27 -10.70 13.37 3.79
C ASP A 27 -10.26 12.79 5.13
N ASN A 28 -10.16 13.65 6.14
CA ASN A 28 -9.71 13.36 7.51
C ASN A 28 -10.49 14.21 8.52
N TYR A 29 -10.62 13.69 9.72
CA TYR A 29 -11.35 14.32 10.81
C TYR A 29 -10.40 15.03 11.81
N PRO A 30 -10.91 15.88 12.74
CA PRO A 30 -10.07 16.55 13.75
C PRO A 30 -9.21 15.57 14.55
N VAL A 31 -9.76 14.41 14.95
CA VAL A 31 -9.03 13.39 15.71
C VAL A 31 -7.83 12.79 14.93
N ASP A 32 -7.97 12.68 13.60
CA ASP A 32 -6.89 12.20 12.74
C ASP A 32 -5.76 13.23 12.62
N ARG A 33 -6.14 14.51 12.49
CA ARG A 33 -5.17 15.61 12.43
C ARG A 33 -4.42 15.77 13.74
N GLU A 34 -5.13 15.73 14.89
CA GLU A 34 -4.51 15.81 16.20
C GLU A 34 -3.47 14.68 16.42
N ALA A 35 -3.84 13.45 16.09
CA ALA A 35 -2.90 12.32 16.15
C ALA A 35 -1.75 12.47 15.13
N GLY A 36 -2.07 12.93 13.91
CA GLY A 36 -1.09 13.17 12.85
C GLY A 36 -0.08 14.27 13.21
N ASP A 37 -0.54 15.36 13.83
CA ASP A 37 0.32 16.46 14.34
C ASP A 37 1.22 15.96 15.45
N ARG A 38 0.68 15.17 16.39
CA ARG A 38 1.47 14.60 17.48
C ARG A 38 2.56 13.66 16.98
N ILE A 39 2.25 12.83 15.97
CA ILE A 39 3.26 11.99 15.30
C ILE A 39 4.31 12.86 14.58
N GLY A 40 3.88 13.96 13.96
CA GLY A 40 4.77 14.92 13.32
C GLY A 40 5.73 15.63 14.29
N GLU A 41 5.31 15.86 15.54
CA GLU A 41 6.19 16.36 16.61
C GLU A 41 7.25 15.32 17.02
N LEU A 42 6.88 14.04 17.08
CA LEU A 42 7.78 12.93 17.42
C LEU A 42 8.71 12.59 16.26
N HIS A 43 8.19 12.56 15.04
CA HIS A 43 8.93 12.27 13.81
C HIS A 43 8.71 13.41 12.77
N PRO A 44 9.51 14.48 12.78
CA PRO A 44 9.34 15.61 11.87
C PRO A 44 9.41 15.26 10.37
N GLY A 45 10.02 14.13 10.03
CA GLY A 45 10.11 13.58 8.67
C GLY A 45 8.87 12.86 8.15
N ILE A 46 7.77 12.77 8.92
CA ILE A 46 6.62 11.93 8.57
C ILE A 46 5.95 12.32 7.25
N GLY A 47 5.93 13.59 6.89
CA GLY A 47 5.39 14.05 5.61
C GLY A 47 6.22 13.56 4.42
N GLU A 48 7.55 13.56 4.54
CA GLU A 48 8.43 13.02 3.50
C GLU A 48 8.38 11.49 3.44
N TYR A 49 8.25 10.83 4.57
CA TYR A 49 8.00 9.39 4.68
C TYR A 49 6.74 8.98 3.90
N ALA A 50 5.60 9.64 4.14
CA ALA A 50 4.36 9.34 3.43
C ALA A 50 4.45 9.63 1.92
N LYS A 51 5.11 10.75 1.53
CA LYS A 51 5.35 11.08 0.12
C LYS A 51 6.28 10.06 -0.56
N ALA A 52 7.33 9.59 0.13
CA ALA A 52 8.27 8.63 -0.44
C ALA A 52 7.59 7.34 -0.86
N ASP A 53 6.65 6.83 -0.04
CA ASP A 53 5.87 5.64 -0.36
C ASP A 53 4.94 5.88 -1.57
N ARG A 54 4.24 7.01 -1.63
CA ARG A 54 3.40 7.38 -2.80
C ARG A 54 4.22 7.53 -4.08
N LEU A 55 5.38 8.15 -4.02
CA LEU A 55 6.28 8.27 -5.16
C LEU A 55 6.86 6.89 -5.58
N PHE A 56 7.13 6.01 -4.62
CA PHE A 56 7.51 4.63 -4.90
C PHE A 56 6.40 3.87 -5.64
N LEU A 57 5.15 3.96 -5.20
CA LEU A 57 4.00 3.39 -5.92
C LEU A 57 4.02 3.82 -7.39
N GLY A 58 4.08 5.12 -7.65
CA GLY A 58 4.08 5.65 -9.01
C GLY A 58 5.23 5.11 -9.88
N ARG A 59 6.46 5.03 -9.32
CA ARG A 59 7.62 4.47 -10.04
C ARG A 59 7.49 2.98 -10.30
N ALA A 60 7.04 2.21 -9.30
CA ALA A 60 6.88 0.76 -9.42
C ALA A 60 5.80 0.42 -10.45
N VAL A 61 4.62 1.05 -10.38
CA VAL A 61 3.53 0.84 -11.34
C VAL A 61 3.96 1.19 -12.75
N ARG A 62 4.60 2.36 -12.95
CA ARG A 62 5.11 2.78 -14.25
C ARG A 62 6.11 1.75 -14.80
N HIS A 63 7.12 1.38 -14.01
CA HIS A 63 8.12 0.38 -14.41
C HIS A 63 7.47 -0.94 -14.83
N LEU A 64 6.52 -1.45 -14.04
CA LEU A 64 5.84 -2.70 -14.34
C LEU A 64 4.98 -2.61 -15.61
N ALA A 65 4.29 -1.49 -15.82
CA ALA A 65 3.47 -1.29 -17.00
C ALA A 65 4.30 -1.07 -18.29
N GLU A 66 5.36 -0.25 -18.21
CA GLU A 66 6.20 0.12 -19.36
C GLU A 66 7.21 -0.96 -19.74
N GLU A 67 7.99 -1.44 -18.74
CA GLU A 67 9.16 -2.28 -19.00
C GLU A 67 8.86 -3.77 -18.85
N ARG A 68 7.85 -4.13 -18.02
CA ARG A 68 7.49 -5.54 -17.77
C ARG A 68 6.20 -5.96 -18.47
N GLY A 69 5.49 -5.02 -19.09
CA GLY A 69 4.27 -5.30 -19.83
C GLY A 69 3.09 -5.74 -18.95
N ILE A 70 3.12 -5.46 -17.65
CA ILE A 70 2.01 -5.79 -16.74
C ILE A 70 0.78 -4.95 -17.12
N ARG A 71 -0.38 -5.62 -17.17
CA ARG A 71 -1.68 -5.04 -17.51
C ARG A 71 -2.73 -5.29 -16.46
N GLN A 72 -2.35 -5.91 -15.35
CA GLN A 72 -3.24 -6.28 -14.27
C GLN A 72 -2.60 -5.99 -12.93
N PHE A 73 -3.34 -5.30 -12.05
CA PHE A 73 -2.87 -4.93 -10.72
C PHE A 73 -3.91 -5.34 -9.68
N LEU A 74 -3.46 -5.96 -8.60
CA LEU A 74 -4.23 -6.24 -7.40
C LEU A 74 -3.61 -5.41 -6.27
N ASP A 75 -4.29 -4.34 -5.87
CA ASP A 75 -3.81 -3.33 -4.92
C ASP A 75 -4.56 -3.48 -3.60
N ILE A 76 -3.89 -4.04 -2.59
CA ILE A 76 -4.48 -4.39 -1.30
C ILE A 76 -3.96 -3.42 -0.22
N GLY A 77 -4.89 -2.87 0.57
CA GLY A 77 -4.61 -1.79 1.51
C GLY A 77 -4.46 -0.45 0.80
N THR A 78 -5.36 -0.19 -0.13
CA THR A 78 -5.33 0.95 -1.04
C THR A 78 -5.25 2.31 -0.34
N GLY A 79 -5.90 2.44 0.82
CA GLY A 79 -6.07 3.71 1.50
C GLY A 79 -6.98 4.68 0.74
N LEU A 80 -7.11 5.92 1.25
CA LEU A 80 -7.94 6.95 0.61
C LEU A 80 -7.34 7.36 -0.74
N PRO A 81 -8.20 7.55 -1.77
CA PRO A 81 -7.76 8.01 -3.07
C PRO A 81 -6.97 9.32 -2.99
N SER A 82 -5.90 9.41 -3.75
CA SER A 82 -5.06 10.60 -3.87
C SER A 82 -4.66 10.80 -5.34
N ALA A 83 -3.82 11.77 -5.66
CA ALA A 83 -3.25 11.87 -7.00
C ALA A 83 -2.35 10.66 -7.32
N ASP A 84 -2.32 10.25 -8.58
CA ASP A 84 -1.50 9.14 -9.07
C ASP A 84 -1.83 7.78 -8.41
N ASN A 85 -3.13 7.45 -8.37
CA ASN A 85 -3.57 6.10 -7.99
C ASN A 85 -3.05 5.05 -8.97
N THR A 86 -2.98 3.79 -8.54
CA THR A 86 -2.44 2.68 -9.33
C THR A 86 -3.02 2.63 -10.75
N HIS A 87 -4.37 2.74 -10.92
CA HIS A 87 -4.98 2.72 -12.24
C HIS A 87 -4.63 3.96 -13.08
N GLU A 88 -4.55 5.15 -12.48
CA GLU A 88 -4.20 6.37 -13.20
C GLU A 88 -2.78 6.30 -13.76
N VAL A 89 -1.83 5.79 -12.98
CA VAL A 89 -0.45 5.59 -13.44
C VAL A 89 -0.37 4.52 -14.52
N ALA A 90 -1.00 3.37 -14.29
CA ALA A 90 -0.94 2.24 -15.21
C ALA A 90 -1.68 2.53 -16.54
N GLN A 91 -2.86 3.15 -16.48
CA GLN A 91 -3.68 3.45 -17.66
C GLN A 91 -3.13 4.62 -18.50
N ARG A 92 -2.29 5.49 -17.95
CA ARG A 92 -1.50 6.44 -18.75
C ARG A 92 -0.50 5.74 -19.68
N VAL A 93 0.01 4.59 -19.27
CA VAL A 93 0.93 3.76 -20.05
C VAL A 93 0.17 2.84 -21.01
N ALA A 94 -0.85 2.16 -20.49
CA ALA A 94 -1.65 1.18 -21.21
C ALA A 94 -3.13 1.34 -20.82
N PRO A 95 -3.94 2.02 -21.64
CA PRO A 95 -5.32 2.35 -21.29
C PRO A 95 -6.22 1.15 -20.96
N ASP A 96 -5.91 -0.03 -21.46
CA ASP A 96 -6.63 -1.29 -21.24
C ASP A 96 -6.29 -1.98 -19.91
N THR A 97 -5.44 -1.37 -19.07
CA THR A 97 -5.02 -1.94 -17.78
C THR A 97 -6.20 -2.12 -16.83
N ARG A 98 -6.21 -3.25 -16.13
CA ARG A 98 -7.22 -3.61 -15.14
C ARG A 98 -6.65 -3.52 -13.74
N VAL A 99 -7.40 -2.94 -12.81
CA VAL A 99 -6.98 -2.78 -11.42
C VAL A 99 -8.12 -3.19 -10.48
N VAL A 100 -7.81 -4.06 -9.52
CA VAL A 100 -8.72 -4.37 -8.41
C VAL A 100 -8.12 -3.81 -7.15
N TYR A 101 -8.87 -2.96 -6.49
CA TYR A 101 -8.54 -2.35 -5.21
C TYR A 101 -9.23 -3.10 -4.07
N VAL A 102 -8.50 -3.31 -2.99
CA VAL A 102 -9.01 -3.99 -1.79
C VAL A 102 -8.70 -3.14 -0.56
N ASP A 103 -9.71 -2.87 0.25
CA ASP A 103 -9.53 -2.21 1.53
C ASP A 103 -10.68 -2.64 2.47
N ASN A 104 -10.49 -2.56 3.77
CA ASN A 104 -11.51 -2.87 4.76
C ASN A 104 -12.08 -1.64 5.47
N ASP A 105 -11.56 -0.43 5.17
CA ASP A 105 -12.13 0.83 5.68
C ASP A 105 -13.36 1.25 4.86
N PRO A 106 -14.54 1.35 5.48
CA PRO A 106 -15.76 1.80 4.79
C PRO A 106 -15.64 3.19 4.14
N LEU A 107 -14.82 4.08 4.71
CA LEU A 107 -14.58 5.42 4.14
C LEU A 107 -13.79 5.31 2.85
N VAL A 108 -12.73 4.51 2.83
CA VAL A 108 -11.91 4.24 1.64
C VAL A 108 -12.79 3.74 0.50
N LEU A 109 -13.63 2.75 0.78
CA LEU A 109 -14.51 2.16 -0.23
C LEU A 109 -15.57 3.13 -0.76
N ALA A 110 -16.12 4.01 0.10
CA ALA A 110 -17.06 5.03 -0.32
C ALA A 110 -16.43 6.03 -1.28
N HIS A 111 -15.23 6.51 -0.94
CA HIS A 111 -14.46 7.45 -1.79
C HIS A 111 -13.99 6.80 -3.08
N ALA A 112 -13.48 5.58 -3.01
CA ALA A 112 -13.00 4.84 -4.16
C ALA A 112 -14.09 4.69 -5.23
N ARG A 113 -15.29 4.26 -4.85
CA ARG A 113 -16.45 4.12 -5.76
C ARG A 113 -16.91 5.44 -6.40
N ALA A 114 -16.73 6.56 -5.69
CA ALA A 114 -17.17 7.86 -6.15
C ALA A 114 -16.15 8.58 -7.04
N LEU A 115 -14.86 8.36 -6.82
CA LEU A 115 -13.79 9.21 -7.36
C LEU A 115 -12.91 8.50 -8.40
N LEU A 116 -12.78 7.17 -8.32
CA LEU A 116 -11.84 6.47 -9.20
C LEU A 116 -12.55 5.99 -10.47
N VAL A 117 -12.46 6.80 -11.51
CA VAL A 117 -12.97 6.49 -12.85
C VAL A 117 -11.78 6.20 -13.76
N GLY A 118 -11.67 4.95 -14.21
CA GLY A 118 -10.64 4.54 -15.16
C GLY A 118 -10.95 4.96 -16.61
N THR A 119 -10.04 4.60 -17.51
CA THR A 119 -10.24 4.75 -18.95
C THR A 119 -11.38 3.85 -19.45
N PRO A 120 -12.04 4.19 -20.57
CA PRO A 120 -13.10 3.34 -21.14
C PRO A 120 -12.62 1.93 -21.55
N GLU A 121 -11.36 1.78 -21.93
CA GLU A 121 -10.73 0.53 -22.33
C GLU A 121 -10.27 -0.33 -21.15
N GLY A 122 -9.98 0.33 -20.02
CA GLY A 122 -9.53 -0.30 -18.79
C GLY A 122 -10.68 -0.71 -17.88
N ARG A 123 -10.33 -1.25 -16.72
CA ARG A 123 -11.31 -1.61 -15.70
C ARG A 123 -10.77 -1.39 -14.31
N THR A 124 -11.59 -0.77 -13.45
CA THR A 124 -11.34 -0.69 -12.02
C THR A 124 -12.46 -1.35 -11.25
N ASP A 125 -12.14 -2.07 -10.17
CA ASP A 125 -13.11 -2.68 -9.27
C ASP A 125 -12.66 -2.53 -7.82
N TYR A 126 -13.59 -2.62 -6.87
CA TYR A 126 -13.38 -2.35 -5.46
C TYR A 126 -13.98 -3.44 -4.60
N LEU A 127 -13.18 -3.96 -3.68
CA LEU A 127 -13.55 -5.03 -2.77
C LEU A 127 -13.40 -4.59 -1.31
N ASP A 128 -14.45 -4.79 -0.52
CA ASP A 128 -14.44 -4.72 0.95
C ASP A 128 -13.95 -6.07 1.48
N ALA A 129 -12.69 -6.15 1.90
CA ALA A 129 -12.13 -7.37 2.49
C ALA A 129 -10.89 -7.06 3.35
N ASP A 130 -10.70 -7.86 4.39
CA ASP A 130 -9.43 -7.89 5.14
C ASP A 130 -8.37 -8.64 4.34
N LEU A 131 -7.11 -8.16 4.40
CA LEU A 131 -5.96 -8.79 3.74
C LEU A 131 -5.80 -10.28 4.08
N ARG A 132 -6.26 -10.72 5.25
CA ARG A 132 -6.22 -12.12 5.71
C ARG A 132 -7.25 -13.00 5.02
N ASP A 133 -8.30 -12.43 4.44
CA ASP A 133 -9.35 -13.17 3.73
C ASP A 133 -8.98 -13.39 2.26
N ILE A 134 -7.87 -14.11 2.06
CA ILE A 134 -7.23 -14.33 0.77
C ILE A 134 -8.18 -14.98 -0.23
N ASP A 135 -8.98 -15.95 0.21
CA ASP A 135 -9.86 -16.71 -0.68
C ASP A 135 -10.98 -15.82 -1.23
N THR A 136 -11.56 -14.95 -0.39
CA THR A 136 -12.51 -13.93 -0.83
C THR A 136 -11.89 -12.92 -1.79
N ILE A 137 -10.68 -12.45 -1.49
CA ILE A 137 -9.95 -11.50 -2.34
C ILE A 137 -9.71 -12.10 -3.73
N LEU A 138 -9.14 -13.30 -3.80
CA LEU A 138 -8.83 -13.96 -5.07
C LEU A 138 -10.09 -14.28 -5.89
N ALA A 139 -11.13 -14.80 -5.24
CA ALA A 139 -12.40 -15.10 -5.91
C ALA A 139 -13.09 -13.85 -6.47
N ALA A 140 -13.01 -12.73 -5.76
CA ALA A 140 -13.55 -11.46 -6.23
C ALA A 140 -12.69 -10.83 -7.32
N ALA A 141 -11.36 -10.80 -7.15
CA ALA A 141 -10.42 -10.27 -8.12
C ALA A 141 -10.51 -10.99 -9.48
N ALA A 142 -10.73 -12.31 -9.47
CA ALA A 142 -10.91 -13.12 -10.69
C ALA A 142 -12.11 -12.72 -11.56
N LYS A 143 -13.03 -11.88 -11.07
CA LYS A 143 -14.14 -11.34 -11.88
C LYS A 143 -13.69 -10.23 -12.81
N THR A 144 -12.56 -9.60 -12.51
CA THR A 144 -12.00 -8.46 -13.25
C THR A 144 -10.63 -8.78 -13.83
N LEU A 145 -9.81 -9.52 -13.09
CA LEU A 145 -8.46 -9.95 -13.50
C LEU A 145 -8.50 -11.38 -14.03
N ASP A 146 -7.65 -11.66 -15.01
CA ASP A 146 -7.33 -13.02 -15.44
C ASP A 146 -6.11 -13.51 -14.66
N LEU A 147 -6.32 -14.26 -13.58
CA LEU A 147 -5.23 -14.75 -12.72
C LEU A 147 -4.33 -15.80 -13.39
N SER A 148 -4.68 -16.27 -14.60
CA SER A 148 -3.80 -17.11 -15.43
C SER A 148 -2.73 -16.31 -16.17
N GLN A 149 -2.83 -14.98 -16.15
CA GLN A 149 -1.89 -14.03 -16.73
C GLN A 149 -1.13 -13.30 -15.61
N PRO A 150 0.05 -12.71 -15.89
CA PRO A 150 0.80 -11.96 -14.89
C PRO A 150 0.03 -10.81 -14.27
N VAL A 151 0.09 -10.72 -12.94
CA VAL A 151 -0.52 -9.68 -12.11
C VAL A 151 0.56 -9.02 -11.24
N ALA A 152 0.52 -7.71 -11.06
CA ALA A 152 1.26 -7.04 -10.00
C ALA A 152 0.43 -7.02 -8.71
N LEU A 153 0.90 -7.69 -7.68
CA LEU A 153 0.37 -7.63 -6.32
C LEU A 153 1.03 -6.45 -5.60
N MET A 154 0.22 -5.46 -5.21
CA MET A 154 0.66 -4.26 -4.51
C MET A 154 0.27 -4.37 -3.04
N LEU A 155 1.26 -4.33 -2.14
CA LEU A 155 1.11 -4.40 -0.68
C LEU A 155 1.90 -3.27 -0.03
N LEU A 156 1.42 -2.03 -0.21
CA LEU A 156 2.13 -0.84 0.26
C LEU A 156 1.65 -0.43 1.64
N GLY A 157 2.54 -0.50 2.63
CA GLY A 157 2.25 -0.11 4.00
C GLY A 157 1.06 -0.86 4.65
N VAL A 158 0.71 -2.06 4.18
CA VAL A 158 -0.46 -2.82 4.68
C VAL A 158 -0.10 -4.04 5.50
N VAL A 159 0.95 -4.78 5.14
CA VAL A 159 1.35 -5.98 5.90
C VAL A 159 1.90 -5.64 7.29
N ILE A 160 2.19 -4.37 7.54
CA ILE A 160 2.55 -3.83 8.86
C ILE A 160 1.46 -4.04 9.92
N PHE A 161 0.21 -4.25 9.53
CA PHE A 161 -0.93 -4.49 10.42
C PHE A 161 -1.13 -5.97 10.78
N ILE A 162 -0.23 -6.84 10.34
CA ILE A 162 -0.18 -8.25 10.75
C ILE A 162 0.98 -8.40 11.75
N GLU A 163 0.63 -8.60 13.03
CA GLU A 163 1.62 -8.61 14.12
C GLU A 163 2.51 -9.85 14.09
N ASP A 164 1.91 -11.01 13.85
CA ASP A 164 2.64 -12.29 13.79
C ASP A 164 3.43 -12.43 12.48
N ASP A 165 4.71 -12.71 12.59
CA ASP A 165 5.61 -12.81 11.45
C ASP A 165 5.26 -13.97 10.52
N GLU A 166 4.95 -15.14 11.07
CA GLU A 166 4.65 -16.32 10.25
C GLU A 166 3.30 -16.16 9.54
N GLU A 167 2.31 -15.55 10.19
CA GLU A 167 1.04 -15.17 9.55
C GLU A 167 1.31 -14.18 8.42
N SER A 168 2.09 -13.13 8.66
CA SER A 168 2.39 -12.07 7.71
C SER A 168 3.09 -12.60 6.44
N TYR A 169 4.17 -13.38 6.61
CA TYR A 169 4.84 -14.04 5.49
C TYR A 169 3.93 -15.06 4.80
N GLY A 170 3.12 -15.79 5.57
CA GLY A 170 2.16 -16.76 5.05
C GLY A 170 1.12 -16.14 4.14
N VAL A 171 0.56 -14.99 4.52
CA VAL A 171 -0.41 -14.22 3.72
C VAL A 171 0.20 -13.81 2.39
N VAL A 172 1.38 -13.18 2.40
CA VAL A 172 2.04 -12.73 1.17
C VAL A 172 2.38 -13.90 0.24
N ARG A 173 2.92 -14.99 0.80
CA ARG A 173 3.24 -16.19 0.04
C ARG A 173 1.99 -16.80 -0.61
N ARG A 174 0.89 -16.98 0.15
CA ARG A 174 -0.37 -17.54 -0.39
C ARG A 174 -0.94 -16.68 -1.52
N LEU A 175 -0.90 -15.36 -1.38
CA LEU A 175 -1.32 -14.45 -2.47
C LEU A 175 -0.45 -14.65 -3.71
N MET A 176 0.87 -14.64 -3.56
CA MET A 176 1.79 -14.83 -4.69
C MET A 176 1.64 -16.22 -5.31
N ASP A 177 1.46 -17.28 -4.51
CA ASP A 177 1.30 -18.66 -5.00
C ASP A 177 0.09 -18.80 -5.93
N ALA A 178 -0.97 -18.05 -5.68
CA ALA A 178 -2.19 -18.06 -6.49
C ALA A 178 -2.06 -17.32 -7.84
N LEU A 179 -1.01 -16.54 -8.05
CA LEU A 179 -0.80 -15.76 -9.27
C LEU A 179 0.06 -16.53 -10.28
N ALA A 180 -0.11 -16.23 -11.56
CA ALA A 180 0.64 -16.86 -12.65
C ALA A 180 2.15 -16.55 -12.57
N PRO A 181 3.03 -17.43 -13.12
CA PRO A 181 4.43 -17.11 -13.34
C PRO A 181 4.59 -15.80 -14.15
N GLY A 182 5.58 -14.99 -13.78
CA GLY A 182 5.78 -13.66 -14.34
C GLY A 182 5.00 -12.56 -13.62
N SER A 183 4.17 -12.91 -12.63
CA SER A 183 3.57 -11.93 -11.70
C SER A 183 4.65 -11.25 -10.85
N HIS A 184 4.32 -10.09 -10.30
CA HIS A 184 5.26 -9.33 -9.48
C HIS A 184 4.67 -9.02 -8.11
N LEU A 185 5.51 -9.03 -7.09
CA LEU A 185 5.23 -8.49 -5.76
C LEU A 185 5.83 -7.08 -5.67
N VAL A 186 5.03 -6.11 -5.27
CA VAL A 186 5.47 -4.76 -4.87
C VAL A 186 5.07 -4.58 -3.41
N LEU A 187 6.05 -4.40 -2.52
CA LEU A 187 5.77 -4.32 -1.09
C LEU A 187 6.57 -3.19 -0.47
N SER A 188 5.93 -2.42 0.42
CA SER A 188 6.60 -1.48 1.32
C SER A 188 6.24 -1.76 2.77
N HIS A 189 7.15 -1.43 3.68
CA HIS A 189 7.04 -1.74 5.10
C HIS A 189 7.83 -0.76 5.96
N THR A 190 7.24 -0.31 7.07
CA THR A 190 7.93 0.48 8.10
C THR A 190 9.03 -0.36 8.75
N VAL A 191 10.25 0.16 8.78
CA VAL A 191 11.38 -0.56 9.38
C VAL A 191 11.91 0.13 10.64
N THR A 192 12.52 -0.66 11.52
CA THR A 192 13.42 -0.12 12.55
C THR A 192 14.70 0.36 11.85
N HIS A 193 15.17 1.56 12.18
CA HIS A 193 16.36 2.14 11.58
C HIS A 193 17.24 2.79 12.65
N PRO A 194 18.51 2.39 12.81
CA PRO A 194 19.38 2.87 13.89
C PRO A 194 19.60 4.38 13.88
N ASP A 195 19.56 5.01 12.70
CA ASP A 195 19.76 6.45 12.54
C ASP A 195 18.43 7.25 12.57
N MET A 196 17.28 6.59 12.79
CA MET A 196 15.95 7.19 12.82
C MET A 196 15.14 6.66 14.03
N PRO A 197 15.63 6.81 15.27
CA PRO A 197 14.95 6.27 16.45
C PRO A 197 13.61 6.98 16.76
N ASP A 198 13.41 8.17 16.25
CA ASP A 198 12.19 8.95 16.29
C ASP A 198 10.99 8.25 15.61
N VAL A 199 11.26 7.39 14.63
CA VAL A 199 10.22 6.53 14.02
C VAL A 199 9.70 5.51 15.02
N ASP A 200 10.56 4.94 15.86
CA ASP A 200 10.15 3.98 16.91
C ASP A 200 9.25 4.66 17.96
N GLU A 201 9.56 5.91 18.33
CA GLU A 201 8.73 6.71 19.25
C GLU A 201 7.36 7.02 18.63
N ALA A 202 7.32 7.38 17.35
CA ALA A 202 6.08 7.64 16.61
C ALA A 202 5.19 6.39 16.51
N VAL A 203 5.80 5.23 16.27
CA VAL A 203 5.10 3.93 16.21
C VAL A 203 4.57 3.54 17.60
N ALA A 204 5.35 3.71 18.67
CA ALA A 204 4.90 3.44 20.03
C ALA A 204 3.68 4.31 20.38
N PHE A 205 3.74 5.61 20.11
CA PHE A 205 2.62 6.51 20.31
C PHE A 205 1.37 6.06 19.51
N TRP A 206 1.54 5.72 18.22
CA TRP A 206 0.43 5.20 17.44
C TRP A 206 -0.19 3.95 18.07
N ASN A 207 0.64 2.99 18.46
CA ASN A 207 0.16 1.73 19.03
C ASN A 207 -0.54 1.89 20.39
N GLU A 208 -0.31 2.98 21.11
CA GLU A 208 -1.06 3.31 22.31
C GLU A 208 -2.41 3.98 22.03
N ASN A 209 -2.50 4.80 20.99
CA ASN A 209 -3.62 5.72 20.75
C ASN A 209 -4.46 5.43 19.52
N GLY A 210 -3.91 4.72 18.53
CA GLY A 210 -4.53 4.47 17.23
C GLY A 210 -4.95 3.02 16.98
N THR A 211 -5.59 2.82 15.84
CA THR A 211 -6.01 1.52 15.33
C THR A 211 -6.00 1.50 13.80
N PRO A 212 -5.69 0.36 13.14
CA PRO A 212 -5.10 -0.85 13.72
C PRO A 212 -3.69 -0.61 14.25
N LYS A 213 -3.19 -1.49 15.13
CA LYS A 213 -1.78 -1.45 15.58
C LYS A 213 -0.87 -1.84 14.44
N LEU A 214 0.33 -1.29 14.43
CA LEU A 214 1.34 -1.60 13.43
C LEU A 214 2.59 -2.20 14.04
N THR A 215 3.26 -3.05 13.27
CA THR A 215 4.49 -3.75 13.64
C THR A 215 5.62 -3.27 12.75
N GLN A 216 6.71 -2.78 13.35
CA GLN A 216 7.95 -2.54 12.62
C GLN A 216 8.73 -3.84 12.47
N ARG A 217 9.45 -3.96 11.36
CA ARG A 217 10.38 -5.06 11.10
C ARG A 217 11.75 -4.54 10.76
N THR A 218 12.79 -5.34 10.97
CA THR A 218 14.12 -4.98 10.47
C THR A 218 14.15 -5.03 8.94
N PRO A 219 15.05 -4.30 8.26
CA PRO A 219 15.21 -4.40 6.80
C PRO A 219 15.44 -5.84 6.33
N ALA A 220 16.17 -6.64 7.10
CA ALA A 220 16.39 -8.05 6.80
C ALA A 220 15.09 -8.88 6.89
N ALA A 221 14.22 -8.58 7.86
CA ALA A 221 12.93 -9.24 7.97
C ALA A 221 11.98 -8.83 6.83
N VAL A 222 12.03 -7.56 6.39
CA VAL A 222 11.29 -7.12 5.20
C VAL A 222 11.77 -7.84 3.93
N ALA A 223 13.07 -8.05 3.79
CA ALA A 223 13.61 -8.79 2.65
C ALA A 223 13.06 -10.23 2.53
N ARG A 224 12.70 -10.88 3.64
CA ARG A 224 12.11 -12.24 3.65
C ARG A 224 10.75 -12.34 2.92
N TYR A 225 10.01 -11.25 2.76
CA TYR A 225 8.78 -11.28 1.95
C TYR A 225 9.03 -11.62 0.48
N PHE A 226 10.25 -11.47 0.02
CA PHE A 226 10.68 -11.73 -1.35
C PHE A 226 11.41 -13.07 -1.52
N ASP A 227 11.49 -13.88 -0.46
CA ASP A 227 12.14 -15.19 -0.53
C ASP A 227 11.48 -16.08 -1.61
N GLY A 228 12.31 -16.67 -2.48
CA GLY A 228 11.87 -17.50 -3.61
C GLY A 228 11.42 -16.72 -4.85
N LEU A 229 11.46 -15.37 -4.83
CA LEU A 229 11.18 -14.51 -5.96
C LEU A 229 12.48 -13.90 -6.52
N GLU A 230 12.46 -13.49 -7.79
CA GLU A 230 13.54 -12.75 -8.43
C GLU A 230 13.44 -11.27 -8.03
N LEU A 231 14.20 -10.85 -7.01
CA LEU A 231 14.23 -9.47 -6.53
C LEU A 231 14.87 -8.55 -7.58
N LEU A 232 14.17 -7.48 -7.97
CA LEU A 232 14.66 -6.52 -8.95
C LEU A 232 15.62 -5.50 -8.30
N GLU A 233 16.66 -5.11 -9.04
CA GLU A 233 17.53 -4.01 -8.60
C GLU A 233 16.75 -2.70 -8.38
N PRO A 234 17.06 -1.98 -7.30
CA PRO A 234 18.24 -2.09 -6.41
C PRO A 234 18.03 -3.01 -5.18
N GLY A 235 17.02 -3.85 -5.15
CA GLY A 235 16.73 -4.71 -4.02
C GLY A 235 15.73 -4.08 -3.04
N VAL A 236 15.81 -4.50 -1.77
CA VAL A 236 15.00 -3.92 -0.68
C VAL A 236 15.75 -2.73 -0.11
N VAL A 237 15.23 -1.54 -0.36
CA VAL A 237 15.85 -0.25 0.01
C VAL A 237 14.79 0.71 0.54
N SER A 238 15.20 1.86 1.07
CA SER A 238 14.26 2.95 1.35
C SER A 238 13.39 3.26 0.13
N CYS A 239 12.09 3.53 0.34
CA CYS A 239 11.18 3.90 -0.74
C CYS A 239 11.73 5.04 -1.60
N SER A 240 12.41 6.00 -0.98
CA SER A 240 13.04 7.13 -1.66
C SER A 240 14.20 6.72 -2.58
N ALA A 241 14.86 5.59 -2.30
CA ALA A 241 16.03 5.08 -3.02
C ALA A 241 15.68 4.07 -4.13
N TRP A 242 14.43 3.59 -4.19
CA TRP A 242 14.03 2.65 -5.24
C TRP A 242 13.82 3.38 -6.56
N ARG A 243 14.81 3.33 -7.46
CA ARG A 243 14.84 3.93 -8.81
C ARG A 243 14.33 5.38 -8.84
N PRO A 244 14.86 6.29 -8.03
CA PRO A 244 14.40 7.68 -8.00
C PRO A 244 14.82 8.45 -9.26
N GLU A 245 13.98 9.38 -9.71
CA GLU A 245 14.37 10.34 -10.76
C GLU A 245 15.43 11.32 -10.27
N LYS A 246 15.39 11.63 -8.97
CA LYS A 246 16.39 12.49 -8.29
C LYS A 246 16.67 11.88 -6.92
N PRO A 247 17.93 11.98 -6.43
CA PRO A 247 18.26 11.57 -5.07
C PRO A 247 17.36 12.27 -4.05
N ALA A 248 16.90 11.52 -3.06
CA ALA A 248 16.13 12.01 -1.94
C ALA A 248 16.67 11.38 -0.64
N PRO A 249 16.48 12.03 0.52
CA PRO A 249 16.84 11.44 1.80
C PRO A 249 16.18 10.09 2.03
N ASP A 250 16.85 9.18 2.71
CA ASP A 250 16.27 7.92 3.12
C ASP A 250 15.15 8.14 4.14
N VAL A 251 14.17 7.28 4.09
CA VAL A 251 13.06 7.19 5.06
C VAL A 251 12.96 5.78 5.59
N ALA A 252 12.45 5.61 6.80
CA ALA A 252 12.26 4.29 7.42
C ALA A 252 11.05 3.51 6.87
N MET A 253 10.71 3.74 5.60
CA MET A 253 9.80 2.95 4.79
C MET A 253 10.62 2.25 3.71
N TYR A 254 10.84 0.94 3.86
CA TYR A 254 11.63 0.16 2.91
C TYR A 254 10.70 -0.58 1.95
N ALA A 255 11.16 -0.69 0.72
CA ALA A 255 10.37 -1.29 -0.34
C ALA A 255 11.21 -2.15 -1.27
N GLY A 256 10.54 -3.08 -1.94
CA GLY A 256 11.11 -3.91 -2.98
C GLY A 256 10.09 -4.27 -4.04
N VAL A 257 10.59 -4.69 -5.18
CA VAL A 257 9.82 -5.26 -6.28
C VAL A 257 10.48 -6.57 -6.70
N ALA A 258 9.70 -7.65 -6.79
CA ALA A 258 10.23 -8.95 -7.19
C ALA A 258 9.30 -9.65 -8.18
N ARG A 259 9.87 -10.52 -9.02
CA ARG A 259 9.15 -11.33 -10.00
C ARG A 259 9.01 -12.78 -9.51
N LYS A 260 7.84 -13.36 -9.72
CA LYS A 260 7.56 -14.79 -9.55
C LYS A 260 8.13 -15.62 -10.68
#